data_9be300d3f953a53b5ee359154995a628
#
_entry.id   9be300d3f953a53b5ee359154995a628
#
_cell.length_a   1.000
_cell.length_b   1.000
_cell.length_c   1.000
_cell.angle_alpha   90.00
_cell.angle_beta   90.00
_cell.angle_gamma   90.00
#
_symmetry.space_group_name_H-M   'P 1'
#
loop_
_entity.id
_entity.type
_entity.pdbx_description
1 polymer ?
#
loop_
_entity_poly.entity_id
_entity_poly.type
_entity_poly.pdbx_seq_one_letter_code
_entity_poly.pdbx_strand_id
1 'polypeptide(L)'
;MSVASLSSVHHQFEAALPAITRAARYAFRRRRDQDRAEAVAEAQACAWKAWRGLVERGKDPIEVGVSGIAGYAVRHVLNGRRIGHRGGGRGSMDVYHFKAQAACGFKVVGLDRDAEREPGNGSDAWREWLGCDNRVGPGDEAAFRLDFAVGLDGLPGRRRRSGGGSAGTPSI
;
A
#
# COMPACT_ATOMS: atom_id res chain seq x y z
N MET A 1 -21.97 -3.91 -16.39
CA MET A 1 -22.73 -2.73 -15.91
C MET A 1 -22.66 -1.64 -16.98
N SER A 2 -23.81 -1.07 -17.38
CA SER A 2 -23.87 0.04 -18.34
C SER A 2 -23.35 1.33 -17.70
N VAL A 3 -22.77 2.24 -18.50
CA VAL A 3 -22.24 3.56 -18.04
C VAL A 3 -23.34 4.38 -17.32
N ALA A 4 -24.58 4.31 -17.80
CA ALA A 4 -25.73 4.96 -17.17
C ALA A 4 -26.05 4.45 -15.76
N SER A 5 -25.76 3.18 -15.46
CA SER A 5 -25.95 2.62 -14.11
C SER A 5 -24.84 3.04 -13.14
N LEU A 6 -23.64 3.27 -13.64
CA LEU A 6 -22.52 3.74 -12.82
C LEU A 6 -22.71 5.19 -12.35
N SER A 7 -23.21 6.07 -13.22
CA SER A 7 -23.48 7.47 -12.84
C SER A 7 -24.56 7.56 -11.75
N SER A 8 -25.59 6.72 -11.81
CA SER A 8 -26.62 6.64 -10.77
C SER A 8 -26.04 6.17 -9.43
N VAL A 9 -25.18 5.15 -9.43
CA VAL A 9 -24.53 4.64 -8.23
C VAL A 9 -23.60 5.68 -7.59
N HIS A 10 -22.86 6.45 -8.40
CA HIS A 10 -22.04 7.56 -7.92
C HIS A 10 -22.89 8.63 -7.25
N HIS A 11 -23.95 9.06 -7.88
CA HIS A 11 -24.82 10.10 -7.33
C HIS A 11 -25.45 9.67 -5.99
N GLN A 12 -25.89 8.43 -5.87
CA GLN A 12 -26.39 7.89 -4.61
C GLN A 12 -25.32 7.87 -3.52
N PHE A 13 -24.10 7.49 -3.86
CA PHE A 13 -22.99 7.50 -2.92
C PHE A 13 -22.62 8.91 -2.49
N GLU A 14 -22.58 9.88 -3.42
CA GLU A 14 -22.32 11.28 -3.11
C GLU A 14 -23.33 11.86 -2.12
N ALA A 15 -24.61 11.51 -2.27
CA ALA A 15 -25.64 11.88 -1.30
C ALA A 15 -25.41 11.27 0.10
N ALA A 16 -24.84 10.07 0.18
CA ALA A 16 -24.51 9.41 1.44
C ALA A 16 -23.17 9.88 2.06
N LEU A 17 -22.28 10.44 1.24
CA LEU A 17 -20.90 10.80 1.64
C LEU A 17 -20.80 11.73 2.85
N PRO A 18 -21.66 12.75 3.02
CA PRO A 18 -21.63 13.62 4.21
C PRO A 18 -21.85 12.86 5.52
N ALA A 19 -22.76 11.88 5.53
CA ALA A 19 -23.04 11.05 6.69
C ALA A 19 -21.85 10.13 7.02
N ILE A 20 -21.26 9.50 6.01
CA ILE A 20 -20.06 8.67 6.14
C ILE A 20 -18.89 9.49 6.68
N THR A 21 -18.68 10.68 6.12
CA THR A 21 -17.60 11.60 6.54
C THR A 21 -17.77 12.02 8.00
N ARG A 22 -18.99 12.35 8.42
CA ARG A 22 -19.30 12.71 9.80
C ARG A 22 -18.96 11.57 10.77
N ALA A 23 -19.37 10.36 10.45
CA ALA A 23 -19.09 9.16 11.23
C ALA A 23 -17.58 8.91 11.35
N ALA A 24 -16.84 9.03 10.24
CA ALA A 24 -15.40 8.86 10.20
C ALA A 24 -14.67 9.93 11.04
N ARG A 25 -15.04 11.22 10.86
CA ARG A 25 -14.46 12.34 11.66
C ARG A 25 -14.68 12.15 13.14
N TYR A 26 -15.87 11.70 13.54
CA TYR A 26 -16.17 11.41 14.94
C TYR A 26 -15.32 10.27 15.47
N ALA A 27 -15.19 9.18 14.74
CA ALA A 27 -14.39 8.03 15.13
C ALA A 27 -12.90 8.34 15.29
N PHE A 28 -12.35 9.18 14.40
CA PHE A 28 -10.94 9.54 14.40
C PHE A 28 -10.61 10.86 15.11
N ARG A 29 -11.54 11.45 15.86
CA ARG A 29 -11.39 12.77 16.51
C ARG A 29 -10.18 12.89 17.44
N ARG A 30 -9.66 11.77 17.97
CA ARG A 30 -8.50 11.73 18.87
C ARG A 30 -7.15 11.61 18.16
N ARG A 31 -7.14 11.47 16.82
CA ARG A 31 -5.92 11.44 16.05
C ARG A 31 -5.41 12.86 15.78
N ARG A 32 -4.10 12.99 15.50
CA ARG A 32 -3.52 14.24 15.01
C ARG A 32 -4.20 14.67 13.72
N ASP A 33 -4.23 15.95 13.41
CA ASP A 33 -5.02 16.48 12.29
C ASP A 33 -4.67 15.85 10.93
N GLN A 34 -3.38 15.69 10.65
CA GLN A 34 -2.92 15.05 9.42
C GLN A 34 -3.33 13.57 9.36
N ASP A 35 -3.05 12.82 10.42
CA ASP A 35 -3.41 11.39 10.50
C ASP A 35 -4.93 11.19 10.46
N ARG A 36 -5.69 12.15 10.99
CA ARG A 36 -7.15 12.15 10.96
C ARG A 36 -7.68 12.36 9.54
N ALA A 37 -7.12 13.30 8.81
CA ALA A 37 -7.51 13.58 7.43
C ALA A 37 -7.28 12.35 6.54
N GLU A 38 -6.12 11.72 6.66
CA GLU A 38 -5.79 10.47 5.94
C GLU A 38 -6.74 9.33 6.33
N ALA A 39 -6.99 9.12 7.63
CA ALA A 39 -7.90 8.07 8.09
C ALA A 39 -9.35 8.28 7.62
N VAL A 40 -9.80 9.53 7.52
CA VAL A 40 -11.12 9.87 6.99
C VAL A 40 -11.19 9.57 5.50
N ALA A 41 -10.18 9.97 4.72
CA ALA A 41 -10.11 9.67 3.29
C ALA A 41 -10.08 8.16 3.02
N GLU A 42 -9.30 7.39 3.78
CA GLU A 42 -9.26 5.93 3.69
C GLU A 42 -10.61 5.28 4.03
N ALA A 43 -11.31 5.81 5.05
CA ALA A 43 -12.66 5.33 5.39
C ALA A 43 -13.68 5.64 4.29
N GLN A 44 -13.61 6.81 3.65
CA GLN A 44 -14.46 7.15 2.51
C GLN A 44 -14.24 6.21 1.33
N ALA A 45 -12.97 5.95 0.99
CA ALA A 45 -12.62 5.04 -0.08
C ALA A 45 -13.04 3.58 0.23
N CYS A 46 -12.91 3.15 1.50
CA CYS A 46 -13.42 1.85 1.96
C CYS A 46 -14.95 1.75 1.86
N ALA A 47 -15.66 2.81 2.24
CA ALA A 47 -17.11 2.88 2.11
C ALA A 47 -17.54 2.80 0.63
N TRP A 48 -16.86 3.49 -0.27
CA TRP A 48 -17.10 3.40 -1.71
C TRP A 48 -16.92 1.98 -2.24
N LYS A 49 -15.82 1.32 -1.87
CA LYS A 49 -15.58 -0.08 -2.25
C LYS A 49 -16.67 -1.02 -1.74
N ALA A 50 -17.12 -0.83 -0.49
CA ALA A 50 -18.21 -1.61 0.08
C ALA A 50 -19.54 -1.34 -0.63
N TRP A 51 -19.84 -0.07 -0.95
CA TRP A 51 -21.02 0.36 -1.70
C TRP A 51 -21.09 -0.31 -3.07
N ARG A 52 -20.03 -0.18 -3.86
CA ARG A 52 -19.92 -0.87 -5.15
C ARG A 52 -20.12 -2.38 -5.03
N GLY A 53 -19.47 -3.01 -4.08
CA GLY A 53 -19.58 -4.44 -3.86
C GLY A 53 -20.99 -4.89 -3.44
N LEU A 54 -21.81 -4.03 -2.83
CA LEU A 54 -23.22 -4.30 -2.58
C LEU A 54 -24.03 -4.26 -3.88
N VAL A 55 -23.85 -3.21 -4.68
CA VAL A 55 -24.52 -3.06 -5.98
C VAL A 55 -24.17 -4.19 -6.94
N GLU A 56 -22.90 -4.59 -7.00
CA GLU A 56 -22.42 -5.71 -7.82
C GLU A 56 -23.09 -7.05 -7.44
N ARG A 57 -23.47 -7.20 -6.17
CA ARG A 57 -24.23 -8.36 -5.64
C ARG A 57 -25.75 -8.20 -5.72
N GLY A 58 -26.24 -7.16 -6.38
CA GLY A 58 -27.67 -6.89 -6.52
C GLY A 58 -28.35 -6.44 -5.23
N LYS A 59 -27.59 -5.93 -4.24
CA LYS A 59 -28.13 -5.41 -2.98
C LYS A 59 -28.19 -3.90 -3.02
N ASP A 60 -29.27 -3.32 -2.53
CA ASP A 60 -29.39 -1.88 -2.37
C ASP A 60 -28.58 -1.42 -1.14
N PRO A 61 -27.54 -0.57 -1.33
CA PRO A 61 -26.78 -0.03 -0.21
C PRO A 61 -27.61 0.84 0.75
N ILE A 62 -28.70 1.43 0.28
CA ILE A 62 -29.60 2.25 1.10
C ILE A 62 -30.39 1.36 2.07
N GLU A 63 -30.86 0.19 1.62
CA GLU A 63 -31.51 -0.80 2.49
C GLU A 63 -30.58 -1.37 3.55
N VAL A 64 -29.30 -1.60 3.20
CA VAL A 64 -28.27 -2.03 4.16
C VAL A 64 -28.00 -0.95 5.20
N GLY A 65 -28.23 0.30 4.85
CA GLY A 65 -28.10 1.47 5.70
C GLY A 65 -26.72 2.11 5.66
N VAL A 66 -26.70 3.41 5.42
CA VAL A 66 -25.48 4.24 5.32
C VAL A 66 -24.64 4.16 6.59
N SER A 67 -25.26 4.08 7.77
CA SER A 67 -24.59 3.95 9.06
C SER A 67 -23.85 2.61 9.20
N GLY A 68 -24.40 1.53 8.68
CA GLY A 68 -23.77 0.22 8.64
C GLY A 68 -22.51 0.23 7.78
N ILE A 69 -22.58 0.84 6.60
CA ILE A 69 -21.46 0.98 5.67
C ILE A 69 -20.36 1.88 6.28
N ALA A 70 -20.75 3.01 6.89
CA ALA A 70 -19.82 3.90 7.58
C ALA A 70 -19.12 3.19 8.75
N GLY A 71 -19.88 2.47 9.57
CA GLY A 71 -19.32 1.68 10.68
C GLY A 71 -18.38 0.57 10.23
N TYR A 72 -18.67 -0.10 9.10
CA TYR A 72 -17.78 -1.06 8.49
C TYR A 72 -16.47 -0.40 8.03
N ALA A 73 -16.55 0.72 7.32
CA ALA A 73 -15.40 1.44 6.80
C ALA A 73 -14.50 1.95 7.95
N VAL A 74 -15.06 2.53 8.98
CA VAL A 74 -14.34 2.97 10.18
C VAL A 74 -13.61 1.81 10.85
N ARG A 75 -14.29 0.67 11.07
CA ARG A 75 -13.67 -0.52 11.67
C ARG A 75 -12.56 -1.08 10.80
N HIS A 76 -12.69 -1.01 9.48
CA HIS A 76 -11.65 -1.43 8.54
C HIS A 76 -10.35 -0.65 8.78
N VAL A 77 -10.43 0.68 8.84
CA VAL A 77 -9.29 1.57 9.11
C VAL A 77 -8.75 1.42 10.53
N LEU A 78 -9.63 1.26 11.55
CA LEU A 78 -9.23 1.00 12.93
C LEU A 78 -8.47 -0.32 13.10
N ASN A 79 -8.72 -1.28 12.25
CA ASN A 79 -7.99 -2.55 12.22
C ASN A 79 -6.69 -2.48 11.38
N GLY A 80 -6.27 -1.30 10.93
CA GLY A 80 -5.04 -1.10 10.18
C GLY A 80 -5.08 -1.63 8.76
N ARG A 81 -6.26 -1.84 8.20
CA ARG A 81 -6.42 -2.30 6.83
C ARG A 81 -6.52 -1.11 5.90
N ARG A 82 -5.79 -1.15 4.77
CA ARG A 82 -5.86 -0.13 3.71
C ARG A 82 -6.46 -0.71 2.44
N ILE A 83 -7.03 0.18 1.61
CA ILE A 83 -7.53 -0.19 0.28
C ILE A 83 -6.34 -0.39 -0.66
N GLY A 84 -6.48 -1.35 -1.59
CA GLY A 84 -5.41 -1.63 -2.55
C GLY A 84 -4.58 -2.88 -2.24
N HIS A 85 -4.62 -3.41 -1.05
CA HIS A 85 -4.01 -4.71 -0.76
C HIS A 85 -4.85 -5.86 -1.34
N ARG A 86 -4.24 -6.65 -2.22
CA ARG A 86 -4.89 -7.81 -2.87
C ARG A 86 -5.17 -8.99 -1.95
N GLY A 87 -4.60 -9.02 -0.76
CA GLY A 87 -4.76 -10.13 0.19
C GLY A 87 -5.88 -9.88 1.20
N GLY A 88 -6.98 -10.63 1.13
CA GLY A 88 -8.05 -10.61 2.13
C GLY A 88 -7.70 -11.31 3.47
N GLY A 89 -6.45 -11.70 3.69
CA GLY A 89 -5.97 -12.42 4.86
C GLY A 89 -5.45 -11.53 5.99
N ARG A 90 -4.96 -12.17 7.05
CA ARG A 90 -4.32 -11.50 8.21
C ARG A 90 -3.10 -10.64 7.84
N GLY A 91 -2.50 -10.85 6.64
CA GLY A 91 -1.33 -10.14 6.15
C GLY A 91 -1.60 -8.79 5.45
N SER A 92 -2.85 -8.31 5.40
CA SER A 92 -3.20 -7.06 4.71
C SER A 92 -3.23 -5.82 5.62
N MET A 93 -2.58 -5.89 6.79
CA MET A 93 -2.43 -4.74 7.68
C MET A 93 -1.28 -3.85 7.23
N ASP A 94 -1.48 -2.53 7.37
CA ASP A 94 -0.43 -1.55 7.15
C ASP A 94 0.73 -1.78 8.13
N VAL A 95 1.96 -1.84 7.64
CA VAL A 95 3.18 -2.03 8.45
C VAL A 95 3.39 -0.92 9.49
N TYR A 96 2.90 0.30 9.21
CA TYR A 96 2.95 1.41 10.15
C TYR A 96 1.87 1.32 11.24
N HIS A 97 0.90 0.43 11.08
CA HIS A 97 -0.16 0.30 12.07
C HIS A 97 0.31 -0.49 13.29
N PHE A 98 0.07 0.05 14.50
CA PHE A 98 0.54 -0.55 15.75
C PHE A 98 0.10 -2.01 15.95
N LYS A 99 -1.09 -2.41 15.45
CA LYS A 99 -1.56 -3.80 15.54
C LYS A 99 -0.72 -4.75 14.66
N ALA A 100 -0.23 -4.29 13.50
CA ALA A 100 0.66 -5.08 12.66
C ALA A 100 2.00 -5.28 13.35
N GLN A 101 2.56 -4.21 13.91
CA GLN A 101 3.82 -4.25 14.65
C GLN A 101 3.74 -5.16 15.88
N ALA A 102 2.65 -5.03 16.67
CA ALA A 102 2.42 -5.88 17.84
C ALA A 102 2.21 -7.36 17.48
N ALA A 103 1.47 -7.64 16.39
CA ALA A 103 1.18 -9.00 15.97
C ALA A 103 2.39 -9.73 15.36
N CYS A 104 3.30 -8.98 14.72
CA CYS A 104 4.47 -9.54 14.03
C CYS A 104 5.78 -9.30 14.79
N GLY A 105 5.75 -8.63 15.95
CA GLY A 105 6.91 -8.46 16.82
C GLY A 105 7.98 -7.51 16.26
N PHE A 106 7.63 -6.59 15.34
CA PHE A 106 8.55 -5.60 14.81
C PHE A 106 8.13 -4.18 15.19
N LYS A 107 9.06 -3.24 15.09
CA LYS A 107 8.83 -1.81 15.31
C LYS A 107 9.37 -1.03 14.12
N VAL A 108 8.55 -0.15 13.56
CA VAL A 108 8.98 0.80 12.54
C VAL A 108 9.53 2.03 13.24
N VAL A 109 10.78 2.36 12.95
CA VAL A 109 11.48 3.54 13.48
C VAL A 109 11.81 4.44 12.30
N GLY A 110 11.59 5.76 12.45
CA GLY A 110 12.01 6.74 11.44
C GLY A 110 13.53 6.85 11.41
N LEU A 111 14.09 6.89 10.22
CA LEU A 111 15.54 7.01 10.02
C LEU A 111 16.12 8.28 10.65
N ASP A 112 15.33 9.36 10.70
CA ASP A 112 15.77 10.65 11.24
C ASP A 112 15.55 10.81 12.75
N ARG A 113 14.86 9.86 13.39
CA ARG A 113 14.47 9.98 14.81
C ARG A 113 15.63 9.89 15.78
N ASP A 114 16.70 9.21 15.38
CA ASP A 114 17.89 9.07 16.20
C ASP A 114 18.89 10.22 15.99
N ALA A 115 18.73 11.00 14.89
CA ALA A 115 19.52 12.20 14.63
C ALA A 115 19.24 13.35 15.61
N GLU A 116 18.01 13.38 16.19
CA GLU A 116 17.64 14.40 17.17
C GLU A 116 18.04 14.06 18.62
N ARG A 117 18.39 12.80 18.88
CA ARG A 117 18.56 12.31 20.26
C ARG A 117 19.99 12.32 20.79
N GLU A 118 21.01 12.26 19.92
CA GLU A 118 22.42 12.44 20.30
C GLU A 118 23.22 13.02 19.14
N PRO A 119 23.76 14.24 19.25
CA PRO A 119 24.72 14.75 18.30
C PRO A 119 26.03 13.98 18.46
N GLY A 120 26.24 12.97 17.64
CA GLY A 120 27.52 12.27 17.56
C GLY A 120 27.47 10.77 17.29
N ASN A 121 26.38 10.06 17.52
CA ASN A 121 26.43 8.59 17.43
C ASN A 121 25.23 7.91 16.72
N GLY A 122 24.24 8.61 16.22
CA GLY A 122 23.02 7.99 15.69
C GLY A 122 22.75 8.23 14.21
N SER A 123 23.20 9.35 13.64
CA SER A 123 22.80 9.74 12.28
C SER A 123 23.51 8.96 11.18
N ASP A 124 24.66 8.37 11.47
CA ASP A 124 25.44 7.66 10.46
C ASP A 124 25.25 6.13 10.51
N ALA A 125 24.68 5.60 11.59
CA ALA A 125 24.47 4.16 11.73
C ALA A 125 23.62 3.55 10.61
N TRP A 126 22.56 4.22 10.17
CA TRP A 126 21.75 3.75 9.04
C TRP A 126 22.46 3.98 7.68
N ARG A 127 23.23 5.09 7.56
CA ARG A 127 24.07 5.33 6.37
C ARG A 127 25.19 4.31 6.29
N GLU A 128 25.76 3.99 7.43
CA GLU A 128 26.74 2.91 7.56
C GLU A 128 26.10 1.56 7.24
N TRP A 129 24.85 1.31 7.70
CA TRP A 129 24.08 0.10 7.37
C TRP A 129 23.71 0.02 5.87
N LEU A 130 23.32 1.12 5.25
CA LEU A 130 23.03 1.18 3.82
C LEU A 130 24.30 1.34 2.97
N GLY A 131 25.35 1.96 3.53
CA GLY A 131 26.64 2.15 2.87
C GLY A 131 27.60 0.98 3.03
N CYS A 132 27.39 0.15 4.05
CA CYS A 132 28.26 -0.97 4.40
C CYS A 132 27.77 -2.32 3.87
N ASP A 133 27.09 -2.38 2.75
CA ASP A 133 27.20 -3.62 1.98
C ASP A 133 28.53 -3.64 1.21
N ASN A 134 29.63 -3.51 2.00
CA ASN A 134 31.02 -3.72 1.58
C ASN A 134 31.29 -5.18 1.18
N ARG A 135 30.25 -5.99 1.02
CA ARG A 135 30.36 -7.36 0.51
C ARG A 135 30.63 -7.37 -0.99
N VAL A 136 30.29 -6.28 -1.67
CA VAL A 136 30.55 -6.10 -3.10
C VAL A 136 31.30 -4.80 -3.29
N GLY A 137 32.62 -4.88 -3.29
CA GLY A 137 33.47 -3.74 -3.66
C GLY A 137 33.23 -3.30 -5.11
N PRO A 138 33.59 -2.06 -5.48
CA PRO A 138 33.50 -1.59 -6.89
C PRO A 138 34.20 -2.53 -7.88
N GLY A 139 35.26 -3.19 -7.42
CA GLY A 139 35.97 -4.20 -8.20
C GLY A 139 35.18 -5.46 -8.42
N ASP A 140 34.45 -5.92 -7.41
CA ASP A 140 33.61 -7.12 -7.49
C ASP A 140 32.38 -6.86 -8.34
N GLU A 141 31.81 -5.65 -8.28
CA GLU A 141 30.69 -5.24 -9.15
C GLU A 141 31.13 -5.18 -10.63
N ALA A 142 32.33 -4.66 -10.89
CA ALA A 142 32.90 -4.63 -12.23
C ALA A 142 33.18 -6.05 -12.74
N ALA A 143 33.77 -6.92 -11.91
CA ALA A 143 33.99 -8.33 -12.23
C ALA A 143 32.66 -9.05 -12.51
N PHE A 144 31.64 -8.86 -11.64
CA PHE A 144 30.32 -9.44 -11.86
C PHE A 144 29.69 -9.01 -13.18
N ARG A 145 29.80 -7.73 -13.58
CA ARG A 145 29.26 -7.24 -14.85
C ARG A 145 29.92 -7.90 -16.05
N LEU A 146 31.22 -8.16 -15.98
CA LEU A 146 31.97 -8.86 -17.03
C LEU A 146 31.62 -10.35 -17.06
N ASP A 147 31.63 -11.01 -15.91
CA ASP A 147 31.37 -12.44 -15.79
C ASP A 147 29.91 -12.79 -16.08
N PHE A 148 28.98 -11.90 -15.76
CA PHE A 148 27.54 -12.09 -16.01
C PHE A 148 27.26 -12.18 -17.51
N ALA A 149 27.91 -11.35 -18.32
CA ALA A 149 27.76 -11.41 -19.78
C ALA A 149 28.27 -12.74 -20.34
N VAL A 150 29.45 -13.18 -19.88
CA VAL A 150 30.05 -14.46 -20.29
C VAL A 150 29.22 -15.64 -19.78
N GLY A 151 28.72 -15.58 -18.55
CA GLY A 151 27.83 -16.59 -17.95
C GLY A 151 26.51 -16.74 -18.70
N LEU A 152 25.91 -15.65 -19.17
CA LEU A 152 24.71 -15.68 -19.99
C LEU A 152 24.92 -16.34 -21.35
N ASP A 153 26.10 -16.13 -21.96
CA ASP A 153 26.44 -16.74 -23.25
C ASP A 153 26.68 -18.26 -23.12
N GLY A 154 27.11 -18.74 -21.97
CA GLY A 154 27.28 -20.16 -21.65
C GLY A 154 25.99 -20.92 -21.31
N LEU A 155 24.84 -20.23 -21.15
CA LEU A 155 23.58 -20.89 -20.77
C LEU A 155 22.91 -21.58 -21.96
N PRO A 156 22.41 -22.85 -21.78
CA PRO A 156 21.64 -23.54 -22.82
C PRO A 156 20.44 -22.71 -23.26
N GLY A 157 20.11 -22.72 -24.55
CA GLY A 157 19.19 -21.82 -25.24
C GLY A 157 17.79 -21.62 -24.63
N ARG A 158 17.36 -22.47 -23.71
CA ARG A 158 16.09 -22.35 -23.01
C ARG A 158 16.10 -21.28 -21.90
N ARG A 159 17.28 -21.02 -21.32
CA ARG A 159 17.45 -19.98 -20.27
C ARG A 159 17.84 -18.61 -20.86
N ARG A 160 18.36 -18.61 -22.09
CA ARG A 160 18.74 -17.38 -22.79
C ARG A 160 17.53 -16.52 -23.21
N ARG A 161 16.33 -17.15 -23.44
CA ARG A 161 15.11 -16.43 -23.85
C ARG A 161 14.42 -15.66 -22.74
N SER A 162 14.71 -15.93 -21.47
CA SER A 162 14.07 -15.25 -20.33
C SER A 162 14.79 -13.97 -19.89
N GLY A 163 15.99 -13.68 -20.42
CA GLY A 163 16.76 -12.48 -20.07
C GLY A 163 16.92 -11.45 -21.20
N GLY A 164 16.44 -11.75 -22.40
CA GLY A 164 16.54 -10.85 -23.55
C GLY A 164 15.18 -10.34 -23.99
N GLY A 165 14.83 -9.13 -23.60
CA GLY A 165 13.74 -8.39 -24.24
C GLY A 165 14.02 -8.26 -25.72
N SER A 166 13.21 -8.92 -26.55
CA SER A 166 13.22 -8.83 -28.01
C SER A 166 13.03 -7.37 -28.44
N ALA A 167 14.11 -6.75 -28.87
CA ALA A 167 14.02 -5.60 -29.75
C ALA A 167 13.53 -6.11 -31.10
N GLY A 168 12.24 -6.11 -31.35
CA GLY A 168 11.62 -6.35 -32.63
C GLY A 168 11.97 -5.20 -33.57
N THR A 169 12.80 -5.46 -34.55
CA THR A 169 13.02 -4.60 -35.71
C THR A 169 11.75 -4.65 -36.56
N PRO A 170 11.13 -3.53 -36.93
CA PRO A 170 10.09 -3.54 -37.94
C PRO A 170 10.77 -3.64 -39.33
N SER A 171 10.50 -4.71 -40.02
CA SER A 171 10.74 -4.77 -41.49
C SER A 171 9.62 -4.05 -42.20
N ILE A 172 10.04 -3.26 -43.16
CA ILE A 172 9.40 -2.49 -44.24
C ILE A 172 8.19 -3.19 -44.84
#